data_a0b0006eaceffc341d28ad677b564f24
#
_entry.id   a0b0006eaceffc341d28ad677b564f24
#
_cell.length_a   1.000
_cell.length_b   1.000
_cell.length_c   1.000
_cell.angle_alpha   90.00
_cell.angle_beta   90.00
_cell.angle_gamma   90.00
#
_symmetry.space_group_name_H-M   'P 1'
#
loop_
_entity.id
_entity.type
_entity.pdbx_description
1 polymer ?
#
loop_
_entity_poly.entity_id
_entity_poly.type
_entity_poly.pdbx_seq_one_letter_code
_entity_poly.pdbx_strand_id
1 'polypeptide(L)'
;QNLRESFPQQKWFDKNENTIQEIFNFIKEHLQYNAQILIVDPFISPESLELLMNINNTSISINIISCWGNNDPDSNDKSSTKEIIEKTKALIKKFANTSFPVGKLVWHNLGKDNFHDRFIYISSQKEDKIFLLSNSINNLLKHYNFVISELKGVTKEKAIKYINNIKTNCREMNRIFPEVENV
;
A
#
# COMPACT_ATOMS: atom_id res chain seq x y z
N GLN A 1 -0.63 34.86 16.11
CA GLN A 1 -0.11 33.48 15.98
C GLN A 1 -0.03 33.17 14.50
N ASN A 2 1.19 33.13 13.95
CA ASN A 2 1.46 32.76 12.57
C ASN A 2 1.17 31.24 12.42
N LEU A 3 -0.01 30.91 11.94
CA LEU A 3 -0.27 29.61 11.34
C LEU A 3 0.57 29.52 10.05
N ARG A 4 1.81 29.07 10.18
CA ARG A 4 2.53 28.52 9.04
C ARG A 4 1.78 27.26 8.66
N GLU A 5 0.85 27.38 7.71
CA GLU A 5 0.34 26.22 7.00
C GLU A 5 1.56 25.49 6.44
N SER A 6 1.86 24.34 7.01
CA SER A 6 2.94 23.52 6.49
C SER A 6 2.54 23.10 5.07
N PHE A 7 3.27 23.55 4.08
CA PHE A 7 3.02 23.15 2.69
C PHE A 7 3.02 21.61 2.60
N PRO A 8 2.13 21.03 1.77
CA PRO A 8 2.12 19.60 1.57
C PRO A 8 3.48 19.14 1.05
N GLN A 9 4.03 18.10 1.65
CA GLN A 9 5.29 17.54 1.23
C GLN A 9 5.07 16.76 -0.09
N GLN A 10 5.81 17.12 -1.11
CA GLN A 10 5.81 16.43 -2.39
C GLN A 10 7.23 16.03 -2.73
N LYS A 11 7.42 14.77 -3.13
CA LYS A 11 8.72 14.26 -3.53
C LYS A 11 8.63 13.53 -4.86
N TRP A 12 9.50 13.91 -5.76
CA TRP A 12 9.74 13.25 -7.03
C TRP A 12 10.88 12.25 -6.88
N PHE A 13 10.70 11.07 -7.43
CA PHE A 13 11.71 10.03 -7.50
C PHE A 13 11.98 9.71 -8.98
N ASP A 14 13.20 9.97 -9.41
CA ASP A 14 13.62 9.68 -10.77
C ASP A 14 13.81 8.18 -10.98
N LYS A 15 13.56 7.74 -12.19
CA LYS A 15 13.80 6.36 -12.60
C LYS A 15 15.29 6.04 -12.53
N ASN A 16 15.72 5.31 -11.52
CA ASN A 16 17.06 4.78 -11.36
C ASN A 16 17.06 3.49 -10.50
N GLU A 17 18.18 2.85 -10.34
CA GLU A 17 18.32 1.61 -9.56
C GLU A 17 18.07 1.79 -8.05
N ASN A 18 18.18 3.01 -7.52
CA ASN A 18 17.98 3.32 -6.12
C ASN A 18 16.55 3.77 -5.78
N THR A 19 15.70 4.01 -6.78
CA THR A 19 14.36 4.59 -6.61
C THR A 19 13.53 3.84 -5.56
N ILE A 20 13.55 2.52 -5.58
CA ILE A 20 12.82 1.68 -4.62
C ILE A 20 13.30 1.97 -3.19
N GLN A 21 14.60 1.97 -2.98
CA GLN A 21 15.17 2.22 -1.65
C GLN A 21 14.89 3.64 -1.16
N GLU A 22 14.95 4.62 -2.05
CA GLU A 22 14.64 6.02 -1.72
C GLU A 22 13.17 6.20 -1.31
N ILE A 23 12.23 5.56 -2.00
CA ILE A 23 10.81 5.59 -1.66
C ILE A 23 10.56 4.93 -0.30
N PHE A 24 11.14 3.76 -0.02
CA PHE A 24 10.98 3.12 1.27
C PHE A 24 11.66 3.89 2.41
N ASN A 25 12.79 4.54 2.18
CA ASN A 25 13.39 5.44 3.15
C ASN A 25 12.47 6.62 3.45
N PHE A 26 11.87 7.22 2.42
CA PHE A 26 10.88 8.29 2.60
C PHE A 26 9.68 7.82 3.43
N ILE A 27 9.15 6.64 3.18
CA ILE A 27 8.06 6.07 3.99
C ILE A 27 8.52 5.85 5.42
N LYS A 28 9.70 5.28 5.63
CA LYS A 28 10.27 5.02 6.97
C LYS A 28 10.43 6.28 7.81
N GLU A 29 10.78 7.41 7.22
CA GLU A 29 10.89 8.70 7.93
C GLU A 29 9.57 9.14 8.59
N HIS A 30 8.44 8.64 8.09
CA HIS A 30 7.11 8.94 8.62
C HIS A 30 6.56 7.88 9.57
N LEU A 31 7.26 6.76 9.74
CA LEU A 31 6.82 5.67 10.61
C LEU A 31 7.20 5.93 12.07
N GLN A 32 6.25 5.74 12.94
CA GLN A 32 6.43 5.76 14.39
C GLN A 32 6.22 4.35 14.94
N TYR A 33 6.62 4.16 16.19
CA TYR A 33 6.36 2.90 16.89
C TYR A 33 4.87 2.56 16.88
N ASN A 34 4.53 1.32 16.57
CA ASN A 34 3.15 0.83 16.42
C ASN A 34 2.33 1.54 15.33
N ALA A 35 2.97 2.13 14.32
CA ALA A 35 2.25 2.69 13.19
C ALA A 35 1.49 1.61 12.42
N GLN A 36 0.30 1.97 11.93
CA GLN A 36 -0.47 1.16 10.99
C GLN A 36 -0.36 1.78 9.61
N ILE A 37 0.05 0.99 8.65
CA ILE A 37 0.09 1.39 7.23
C ILE A 37 -1.11 0.75 6.53
N LEU A 38 -1.87 1.55 5.82
CA LEU A 38 -2.83 1.06 4.85
C LEU A 38 -2.38 1.49 3.45
N ILE A 39 -2.19 0.52 2.58
CA ILE A 39 -1.90 0.71 1.18
C ILE A 39 -3.18 0.43 0.40
N VAL A 40 -3.65 1.42 -0.34
CA VAL A 40 -4.77 1.31 -1.26
C VAL A 40 -4.19 1.45 -2.66
N ASP A 41 -4.15 0.35 -3.39
CA ASP A 41 -3.59 0.29 -4.74
C ASP A 41 -4.25 -0.85 -5.52
N PRO A 42 -5.08 -0.54 -6.55
CA PRO A 42 -5.82 -1.55 -7.27
C PRO A 42 -4.94 -2.57 -8.02
N PHE A 43 -3.69 -2.23 -8.29
CA PHE A 43 -2.78 -3.01 -9.13
C PHE A 43 -1.65 -3.71 -8.38
N ILE A 44 -1.66 -3.71 -7.05
CA ILE A 44 -0.64 -4.43 -6.27
C ILE A 44 -0.66 -5.91 -6.64
N SER A 45 0.51 -6.45 -6.96
CA SER A 45 0.72 -7.86 -7.24
C SER A 45 1.43 -8.58 -6.07
N PRO A 46 1.40 -9.92 -6.03
CA PRO A 46 2.16 -10.68 -5.04
C PRO A 46 3.65 -10.32 -5.01
N GLU A 47 4.25 -10.06 -6.16
CA GLU A 47 5.66 -9.68 -6.29
C GLU A 47 5.96 -8.35 -5.60
N SER A 48 5.00 -7.43 -5.58
CA SER A 48 5.12 -6.15 -4.85
C SER A 48 5.19 -6.31 -3.34
N LEU A 49 4.74 -7.44 -2.78
CA LEU A 49 4.91 -7.72 -1.35
C LEU A 49 6.38 -7.79 -0.95
N GLU A 50 7.24 -8.35 -1.79
CA GLU A 50 8.67 -8.42 -1.51
C GLU A 50 9.28 -7.03 -1.36
N LEU A 51 8.77 -6.05 -2.12
CA LEU A 51 9.18 -4.66 -1.97
C LEU A 51 8.75 -4.07 -0.62
N LEU A 52 7.51 -4.35 -0.19
CA LEU A 52 6.98 -3.85 1.08
C LEU A 52 7.75 -4.40 2.28
N MET A 53 8.36 -5.58 2.15
CA MET A 53 9.21 -6.16 3.19
C MET A 53 10.48 -5.33 3.45
N ASN A 54 10.88 -4.44 2.55
CA ASN A 54 11.97 -3.49 2.80
C ASN A 54 11.68 -2.48 3.93
N ILE A 55 10.42 -2.35 4.38
CA ILE A 55 10.07 -1.57 5.55
C ILE A 55 10.80 -2.10 6.80
N ASN A 56 10.88 -3.42 6.93
CA ASN A 56 11.65 -4.13 7.95
C ASN A 56 11.51 -3.54 9.37
N ASN A 57 10.28 -3.50 9.87
CA ASN A 57 9.96 -3.01 11.21
C ASN A 57 8.83 -3.84 11.82
N THR A 58 9.16 -4.71 12.76
CA THR A 58 8.21 -5.63 13.41
C THR A 58 7.17 -4.97 14.30
N SER A 59 7.33 -3.68 14.62
CA SER A 59 6.30 -2.92 15.36
C SER A 59 5.18 -2.38 14.48
N ILE A 60 5.25 -2.57 13.15
CA ILE A 60 4.33 -1.98 12.17
C ILE A 60 3.36 -3.03 11.68
N SER A 61 2.10 -2.63 11.50
CA SER A 61 1.10 -3.42 10.80
C SER A 61 0.84 -2.85 9.41
N ILE A 62 0.82 -3.71 8.39
CA ILE A 62 0.51 -3.33 7.01
C ILE A 62 -0.81 -3.95 6.62
N ASN A 63 -1.74 -3.12 6.15
CA ASN A 63 -2.96 -3.55 5.50
C ASN A 63 -2.91 -3.12 4.03
N ILE A 64 -3.33 -4.00 3.14
CA ILE A 64 -3.35 -3.75 1.69
C ILE A 64 -4.78 -3.94 1.20
N ILE A 65 -5.25 -3.01 0.38
CA ILE A 65 -6.50 -3.14 -0.37
C ILE A 65 -6.15 -3.06 -1.85
N SER A 66 -6.45 -4.11 -2.60
CA SER A 66 -6.19 -4.20 -4.04
C SER A 66 -7.35 -4.86 -4.78
N CYS A 67 -7.31 -4.84 -6.11
CA CYS A 67 -8.29 -5.50 -6.98
C CYS A 67 -7.67 -6.75 -7.61
N TRP A 68 -7.79 -7.89 -6.96
CA TRP A 68 -7.31 -9.15 -7.53
C TRP A 68 -8.06 -9.48 -8.83
N GLY A 69 -7.33 -9.83 -9.85
CA GLY A 69 -7.87 -10.10 -11.19
C GLY A 69 -7.96 -8.83 -12.06
N ASN A 70 -7.58 -7.67 -11.56
CA ASN A 70 -7.24 -6.55 -12.41
C ASN A 70 -5.83 -6.79 -12.91
N ASN A 71 -5.74 -7.31 -14.12
CA ASN A 71 -4.49 -7.25 -14.84
C ASN A 71 -4.23 -5.78 -15.15
N ASP A 72 -3.11 -5.24 -14.70
CA ASP A 72 -2.58 -3.99 -15.22
C ASP A 72 -2.66 -4.09 -16.75
N PRO A 73 -3.36 -3.17 -17.45
CA PRO A 73 -3.51 -3.24 -18.91
C PRO A 73 -2.14 -3.28 -19.62
N ASP A 74 -1.08 -2.79 -18.95
CA ASP A 74 0.28 -2.82 -19.45
C ASP A 74 1.05 -4.08 -19.00
N SER A 75 0.45 -4.95 -18.19
CA SER A 75 1.09 -6.18 -17.77
C SER A 75 0.76 -7.33 -18.73
N ASN A 76 1.78 -8.09 -19.10
CA ASN A 76 1.62 -9.35 -19.84
C ASN A 76 1.13 -10.50 -18.93
N ASP A 77 0.96 -10.25 -17.63
CA ASP A 77 0.54 -11.27 -16.68
C ASP A 77 -0.99 -11.36 -16.63
N LYS A 78 -1.53 -12.37 -17.28
CA LYS A 78 -2.96 -12.72 -17.29
C LYS A 78 -3.32 -13.74 -16.21
N SER A 79 -2.59 -13.74 -15.10
CA SER A 79 -2.86 -14.67 -13.99
C SER A 79 -4.31 -14.59 -13.53
N SER A 80 -4.94 -15.73 -13.35
CA SER A 80 -6.28 -15.79 -12.80
C SER A 80 -6.29 -15.34 -11.32
N THR A 81 -7.43 -14.87 -10.83
CA THR A 81 -7.60 -14.53 -9.40
C THR A 81 -7.14 -15.66 -8.48
N LYS A 82 -7.37 -16.91 -8.86
CA LYS A 82 -6.94 -18.09 -8.09
C LYS A 82 -5.42 -18.18 -8.02
N GLU A 83 -4.72 -17.98 -9.13
CA GLU A 83 -3.25 -17.99 -9.18
C GLU A 83 -2.66 -16.87 -8.32
N ILE A 84 -3.24 -15.67 -8.37
CA ILE A 84 -2.82 -14.55 -7.52
C ILE A 84 -2.98 -14.89 -6.04
N ILE A 85 -4.09 -15.49 -5.63
CA ILE A 85 -4.34 -15.94 -4.26
C ILE A 85 -3.28 -16.97 -3.84
N GLU A 86 -3.02 -17.98 -4.66
CA GLU A 86 -2.05 -19.03 -4.32
C GLU A 86 -0.62 -18.50 -4.27
N LYS A 87 -0.22 -17.63 -5.19
CA LYS A 87 1.08 -16.94 -5.13
C LYS A 87 1.21 -16.10 -3.86
N THR A 88 0.16 -15.35 -3.50
CA THR A 88 0.13 -14.53 -2.29
C THR A 88 0.31 -15.37 -1.03
N LYS A 89 -0.45 -16.47 -0.90
CA LYS A 89 -0.33 -17.40 0.22
C LYS A 89 1.07 -18.01 0.30
N ALA A 90 1.64 -18.40 -0.84
CA ALA A 90 2.99 -18.96 -0.89
C ALA A 90 4.05 -17.96 -0.42
N LEU A 91 3.93 -16.68 -0.81
CA LEU A 91 4.82 -15.61 -0.37
C LEU A 91 4.69 -15.35 1.13
N ILE A 92 3.46 -15.22 1.64
CA ILE A 92 3.22 -15.02 3.08
C ILE A 92 3.81 -16.17 3.88
N LYS A 93 3.61 -17.43 3.44
CA LYS A 93 4.21 -18.60 4.08
C LYS A 93 5.73 -18.59 4.02
N LYS A 94 6.33 -18.17 2.91
CA LYS A 94 7.77 -17.99 2.77
C LYS A 94 8.31 -17.01 3.82
N PHE A 95 7.64 -15.86 3.99
CA PHE A 95 8.03 -14.86 4.98
C PHE A 95 7.77 -15.30 6.42
N ALA A 96 6.69 -16.04 6.70
CA ALA A 96 6.41 -16.57 8.03
C ALA A 96 7.47 -17.56 8.52
N ASN A 97 8.12 -18.31 7.62
CA ASN A 97 9.21 -19.25 7.92
C ASN A 97 10.58 -18.56 8.09
N THR A 98 10.69 -17.29 7.74
CA THR A 98 11.84 -16.43 8.01
C THR A 98 11.40 -15.37 9.01
N SER A 99 12.31 -14.61 9.59
CA SER A 99 11.90 -13.48 10.46
C SER A 99 11.02 -12.53 9.67
N PHE A 100 9.70 -12.56 9.91
CA PHE A 100 8.75 -11.72 9.18
C PHE A 100 9.06 -10.25 9.48
N PRO A 101 9.35 -9.42 8.48
CA PRO A 101 9.93 -8.10 8.69
C PRO A 101 8.93 -7.03 9.15
N VAL A 102 7.64 -7.39 9.31
CA VAL A 102 6.60 -6.51 9.85
C VAL A 102 5.77 -7.25 10.89
N GLY A 103 5.14 -6.53 11.81
CA GLY A 103 4.37 -7.13 12.91
C GLY A 103 3.12 -7.85 12.45
N LYS A 104 2.42 -7.30 11.46
CA LYS A 104 1.22 -7.91 10.86
C LYS A 104 1.08 -7.48 9.40
N LEU A 105 0.66 -8.41 8.55
CA LEU A 105 0.24 -8.12 7.17
C LEU A 105 -1.15 -8.70 6.92
N VAL A 106 -2.06 -7.88 6.41
CA VAL A 106 -3.39 -8.30 5.96
C VAL A 106 -3.63 -7.76 4.56
N TRP A 107 -4.09 -8.63 3.67
CA TRP A 107 -4.39 -8.25 2.30
C TRP A 107 -5.87 -8.48 1.99
N HIS A 108 -6.55 -7.40 1.62
CA HIS A 108 -7.95 -7.40 1.27
C HIS A 108 -8.13 -7.26 -0.25
N ASN A 109 -9.10 -7.95 -0.78
CA ASN A 109 -9.52 -7.79 -2.16
C ASN A 109 -10.87 -7.08 -2.23
N LEU A 110 -10.95 -6.02 -3.02
CA LEU A 110 -12.19 -5.26 -3.20
C LEU A 110 -12.92 -5.60 -4.50
N GLY A 111 -12.38 -6.45 -5.35
CA GLY A 111 -12.93 -6.73 -6.67
C GLY A 111 -12.64 -5.63 -7.69
N LYS A 112 -12.92 -5.95 -8.94
CA LYS A 112 -12.59 -5.12 -10.09
C LYS A 112 -13.46 -3.86 -10.15
N ASP A 113 -12.86 -2.75 -10.62
CA ASP A 113 -13.54 -1.48 -10.94
C ASP A 113 -14.15 -0.71 -9.76
N ASN A 114 -13.75 -1.03 -8.51
CA ASN A 114 -14.28 -0.32 -7.35
C ASN A 114 -13.50 0.95 -6.98
N PHE A 115 -12.23 1.06 -7.39
CA PHE A 115 -11.41 2.24 -7.15
C PHE A 115 -10.20 2.28 -8.10
N HIS A 116 -9.67 3.49 -8.34
CA HIS A 116 -8.49 3.71 -9.19
C HIS A 116 -7.39 4.51 -8.49
N ASP A 117 -7.74 5.21 -7.41
CA ASP A 117 -6.79 6.04 -6.68
C ASP A 117 -5.84 5.19 -5.85
N ARG A 118 -4.63 5.70 -5.63
CA ARG A 118 -3.56 5.01 -4.91
C ARG A 118 -3.10 5.85 -3.76
N PHE A 119 -3.15 5.27 -2.57
CA PHE A 119 -2.78 5.96 -1.33
C PHE A 119 -1.90 5.09 -0.45
N ILE A 120 -1.02 5.76 0.30
CA ILE A 120 -0.43 5.22 1.53
C ILE A 120 -0.99 6.06 2.67
N TYR A 121 -1.74 5.42 3.57
CA TYR A 121 -2.23 6.02 4.78
C TYR A 121 -1.48 5.46 5.98
N ILE A 122 -0.78 6.33 6.71
CA ILE A 122 -0.04 5.99 7.91
C ILE A 122 -0.80 6.56 9.09
N SER A 123 -1.33 5.66 9.92
CA SER A 123 -1.99 6.03 11.19
C SER A 123 -1.03 5.80 12.34
N SER A 124 -0.87 6.79 13.18
CA SER A 124 -0.02 6.72 14.37
C SER A 124 -0.66 7.46 15.55
N GLN A 125 -0.09 7.29 16.74
CA GLN A 125 -0.62 7.95 17.95
C GLN A 125 -0.52 9.49 17.90
N LYS A 126 0.41 10.05 17.13
CA LYS A 126 0.64 11.48 17.08
C LYS A 126 -0.09 12.17 15.95
N GLU A 127 -0.03 11.59 14.77
CA GLU A 127 -0.58 12.22 13.57
C GLU A 127 -0.81 11.17 12.48
N ASP A 128 -1.95 11.28 11.82
CA ASP A 128 -2.24 10.52 10.63
C ASP A 128 -1.68 11.23 9.39
N LYS A 129 -1.06 10.48 8.50
CA LYS A 129 -0.55 10.99 7.22
C LYS A 129 -1.13 10.22 6.06
N ILE A 130 -1.48 10.93 5.00
CA ILE A 130 -1.93 10.34 3.74
C ILE A 130 -1.07 10.84 2.61
N PHE A 131 -0.60 9.92 1.81
CA PHE A 131 0.18 10.20 0.62
C PHE A 131 -0.58 9.67 -0.60
N LEU A 132 -0.77 10.55 -1.59
CA LEU A 132 -1.22 10.17 -2.92
C LEU A 132 -0.02 9.70 -3.73
N LEU A 133 -0.19 8.59 -4.45
CA LEU A 133 0.84 8.02 -5.31
C LEU A 133 0.49 8.31 -6.78
N SER A 134 1.46 8.78 -7.55
CA SER A 134 1.29 9.01 -8.98
C SER A 134 1.15 7.71 -9.77
N ASN A 135 1.65 6.61 -9.22
CA ASN A 135 1.71 5.32 -9.88
C ASN A 135 1.50 4.16 -8.90
N SER A 136 1.21 2.96 -9.40
CA SER A 136 1.13 1.76 -8.58
C SER A 136 2.50 1.37 -8.01
N ILE A 137 2.51 0.83 -6.78
CA ILE A 137 3.71 0.24 -6.19
C ILE A 137 4.26 -0.88 -7.09
N ASN A 138 3.39 -1.61 -7.78
CA ASN A 138 3.79 -2.62 -8.77
C ASN A 138 4.70 -2.06 -9.87
N ASN A 139 4.51 -0.81 -10.26
CA ASN A 139 5.30 -0.16 -11.30
C ASN A 139 6.70 0.25 -10.84
N LEU A 140 7.01 0.20 -9.55
CA LEU A 140 8.38 0.35 -9.05
C LEU A 140 9.30 -0.74 -9.62
N LEU A 141 8.77 -1.94 -9.82
CA LEU A 141 9.51 -3.04 -10.47
C LEU A 141 9.85 -2.74 -11.94
N LYS A 142 9.08 -1.86 -12.59
CA LYS A 142 9.29 -1.45 -13.97
C LYS A 142 10.15 -0.20 -14.11
N HIS A 143 10.65 0.34 -12.99
CA HIS A 143 11.50 1.53 -12.95
C HIS A 143 10.87 2.76 -13.63
N TYR A 144 9.60 3.08 -13.36
CA TYR A 144 8.99 4.34 -13.75
C TYR A 144 9.32 5.45 -12.76
N ASN A 145 9.28 6.71 -13.22
CA ASN A 145 9.30 7.86 -12.33
C ASN A 145 8.10 7.80 -11.38
N PHE A 146 8.30 8.24 -10.14
CA PHE A 146 7.31 8.14 -9.09
C PHE A 146 7.19 9.46 -8.33
N VAL A 147 5.97 9.86 -8.04
CA VAL A 147 5.71 11.04 -7.19
C VAL A 147 4.88 10.62 -5.99
N ILE A 148 5.29 11.06 -4.83
CA ILE A 148 4.51 10.94 -3.59
C ILE A 148 4.15 12.34 -3.12
N SER A 149 2.85 12.58 -2.89
CA SER A 149 2.33 13.87 -2.45
C SER A 149 1.54 13.71 -1.15
N GLU A 150 1.99 14.37 -0.07
CA GLU A 150 1.25 14.39 1.19
C GLU A 150 -0.03 15.22 1.02
N LEU A 151 -1.16 14.68 1.44
CA LEU A 151 -2.44 15.38 1.45
C LEU A 151 -2.64 16.12 2.77
N LYS A 152 -3.08 17.38 2.71
CA LYS A 152 -3.33 18.26 3.85
C LYS A 152 -4.76 18.83 3.83
N GLY A 153 -5.21 19.37 4.97
CA GLY A 153 -6.47 20.09 5.10
C GLY A 153 -7.67 19.32 4.55
N VAL A 154 -8.55 20.00 3.85
CA VAL A 154 -9.81 19.46 3.30
C VAL A 154 -9.58 18.26 2.36
N THR A 155 -8.49 18.27 1.60
CA THR A 155 -8.16 17.16 0.70
C THR A 155 -7.81 15.89 1.49
N LYS A 156 -7.06 16.01 2.59
CA LYS A 156 -6.79 14.90 3.52
C LYS A 156 -8.09 14.33 4.10
N GLU A 157 -8.99 15.19 4.58
CA GLU A 157 -10.27 14.76 5.15
C GLU A 157 -11.14 13.99 4.16
N LYS A 158 -11.22 14.48 2.91
CA LYS A 158 -11.94 13.79 1.82
C LYS A 158 -11.31 12.44 1.50
N ALA A 159 -9.98 12.35 1.46
CA ALA A 159 -9.27 11.10 1.21
C ALA A 159 -9.50 10.09 2.35
N ILE A 160 -9.50 10.51 3.62
CA ILE A 160 -9.83 9.66 4.76
C ILE A 160 -11.25 9.09 4.63
N LYS A 161 -12.21 9.95 4.32
CA LYS A 161 -13.61 9.52 4.13
C LYS A 161 -13.73 8.49 3.01
N TYR A 162 -13.06 8.73 1.89
CA TYR A 162 -13.02 7.82 0.76
C TYR A 162 -12.39 6.47 1.14
N ILE A 163 -11.24 6.47 1.81
CA ILE A 163 -10.56 5.26 2.27
C ILE A 163 -11.44 4.47 3.26
N ASN A 164 -12.15 5.16 4.17
CA ASN A 164 -13.05 4.50 5.11
C ASN A 164 -14.24 3.83 4.40
N ASN A 165 -14.77 4.43 3.34
CA ASN A 165 -15.80 3.81 2.51
C ASN A 165 -15.26 2.55 1.82
N ILE A 166 -14.05 2.60 1.26
CA ILE A 166 -13.39 1.43 0.66
C ILE A 166 -13.21 0.33 1.71
N LYS A 167 -12.72 0.66 2.90
CA LYS A 167 -12.58 -0.32 4.01
C LYS A 167 -13.89 -0.99 4.38
N THR A 168 -14.99 -0.23 4.42
CA THR A 168 -16.32 -0.78 4.73
C THR A 168 -16.76 -1.76 3.66
N ASN A 169 -16.60 -1.39 2.39
CA ASN A 169 -16.92 -2.26 1.26
C ASN A 169 -16.07 -3.54 1.26
N CYS A 170 -14.77 -3.44 1.58
CA CYS A 170 -13.91 -4.60 1.73
C CYS A 170 -14.43 -5.56 2.80
N ARG A 171 -14.84 -5.05 3.97
CA ARG A 171 -15.38 -5.90 5.06
C ARG A 171 -16.65 -6.63 4.64
N GLU A 172 -17.51 -5.98 3.87
CA GLU A 172 -18.71 -6.61 3.32
C GLU A 172 -18.37 -7.65 2.25
N MET A 173 -17.38 -7.37 1.39
CA MET A 173 -16.92 -8.29 0.35
C MET A 173 -16.06 -9.44 0.89
N ASN A 174 -15.42 -9.29 2.05
CA ASN A 174 -14.67 -10.36 2.72
C ASN A 174 -15.51 -11.62 3.02
N ARG A 175 -16.84 -11.55 2.94
CA ARG A 175 -17.70 -12.72 2.93
C ARG A 175 -17.55 -13.55 1.66
N ILE A 176 -17.07 -12.96 0.57
CA ILE A 176 -16.91 -13.58 -0.75
C ILE A 176 -15.44 -13.93 -1.00
N PHE A 177 -14.52 -13.08 -0.57
CA PHE A 177 -13.07 -13.25 -0.75
C PHE A 177 -12.40 -13.31 0.62
N PRO A 178 -11.86 -14.45 1.04
CA PRO A 178 -11.21 -14.57 2.34
C PRO A 178 -9.98 -13.64 2.42
N GLU A 179 -9.82 -13.00 3.57
CA GLU A 179 -8.59 -12.30 3.93
C GLU A 179 -7.42 -13.29 3.91
N VAL A 180 -6.29 -12.84 3.40
CA VAL A 180 -5.03 -13.57 3.52
C VAL A 180 -4.33 -13.01 4.75
N GLU A 181 -4.50 -13.66 5.89
CA GLU A 181 -3.83 -13.31 7.12
C GLU A 181 -2.45 -13.97 7.23
N ASN A 182 -1.55 -13.34 7.97
CA ASN A 182 -0.31 -14.00 8.40
C ASN A 182 -0.65 -15.21 9.26
N VAL A 183 -0.18 -16.36 8.87
CA VAL A 183 -0.26 -17.61 9.64
C VAL A 183 0.97 -17.71 10.54
#